data_ab989f40d2a29fd6b20f9d87a6f04380
#
_entry.id   ab989f40d2a29fd6b20f9d87a6f04380
#
_cell.length_a   1.000
_cell.length_b   1.000
_cell.length_c   1.000
_cell.angle_alpha   90.00
_cell.angle_beta   90.00
_cell.angle_gamma   90.00
#
_symmetry.space_group_name_H-M   'P 1'
#
loop_
_entity.id
_entity.type
_entity.pdbx_description
1 polymer ?
#
loop_
_entity_poly.entity_id
_entity_poly.type
_entity_poly.pdbx_seq_one_letter_code
_entity_poly.pdbx_strand_id
1 'polypeptide(L)'
;DLGADSIKVQVFQDGLVYFDEELPLGCSTIDGDINTAFSINDVEKARKLKEEFGMALRASCKNRKIMIPDTKYCIDSHDLVHVEQSRLEELLEGAIFQMQESGCYEDLDDGILLTGGGSQVVGIEVLLSKLSGHSVGFAKVASVKADREASLKSPVYFTALGLLQCERREVKKPKSGGWFSNFFKE
;
A
#
# COMPACT_ATOMS: atom_id res chain seq x y z
N ASP A 1 -3.66 -1.70 -0.98
CA ASP A 1 -2.29 -1.27 -1.31
C ASP A 1 -2.06 0.13 -0.75
N LEU A 2 -1.18 0.24 0.26
CA LEU A 2 -0.79 1.51 0.87
C LEU A 2 0.42 2.09 0.11
N GLY A 3 0.15 2.82 -0.94
CA GLY A 3 1.18 3.47 -1.76
C GLY A 3 1.70 4.78 -1.17
N ALA A 4 2.66 5.40 -1.86
CA ALA A 4 3.18 6.73 -1.51
C ALA A 4 2.16 7.83 -1.83
N ASP A 5 1.58 7.81 -3.01
CA ASP A 5 0.72 8.87 -3.54
C ASP A 5 -0.76 8.50 -3.57
N SER A 6 -1.08 7.21 -3.47
CA SER A 6 -2.46 6.71 -3.46
C SER A 6 -2.62 5.46 -2.60
N ILE A 7 -3.86 5.22 -2.18
CA ILE A 7 -4.29 3.97 -1.56
C ILE A 7 -5.27 3.30 -2.50
N LYS A 8 -5.02 2.02 -2.82
CA LYS A 8 -5.94 1.22 -3.62
C LYS A 8 -6.66 0.21 -2.74
N VAL A 9 -7.97 0.15 -2.92
CA VAL A 9 -8.85 -0.78 -2.22
C VAL A 9 -9.49 -1.69 -3.24
N GLN A 10 -9.25 -2.99 -3.09
CA GLN A 10 -9.89 -4.02 -3.92
C GLN A 10 -10.59 -5.02 -3.04
N VAL A 11 -11.86 -5.30 -3.33
CA VAL A 11 -12.62 -6.38 -2.69
C VAL A 11 -12.76 -7.53 -3.68
N PHE A 12 -12.44 -8.72 -3.22
CA PHE A 12 -12.53 -9.94 -4.00
C PHE A 12 -13.67 -10.81 -3.49
N GLN A 13 -14.45 -11.36 -4.42
CA GLN A 13 -15.47 -12.36 -4.15
C GLN A 13 -15.30 -13.51 -5.13
N ASP A 14 -15.21 -14.75 -4.64
CA ASP A 14 -15.00 -15.95 -5.44
C ASP A 14 -13.78 -15.87 -6.38
N GLY A 15 -12.73 -15.17 -5.95
CA GLY A 15 -11.50 -14.99 -6.72
C GLY A 15 -11.58 -13.94 -7.84
N LEU A 16 -12.67 -13.22 -7.93
CA LEU A 16 -12.87 -12.12 -8.87
C LEU A 16 -12.86 -10.78 -8.15
N VAL A 17 -12.37 -9.75 -8.82
CA VAL A 17 -12.45 -8.36 -8.30
C VAL A 17 -13.92 -7.93 -8.38
N TYR A 18 -14.51 -7.68 -7.22
CA TYR A 18 -15.88 -7.21 -7.07
C TYR A 18 -15.95 -5.69 -6.98
N PHE A 19 -14.99 -5.08 -6.29
CA PHE A 19 -14.90 -3.63 -6.10
C PHE A 19 -13.44 -3.19 -6.25
N ASP A 20 -13.20 -2.04 -6.87
CA ASP A 20 -11.87 -1.49 -7.13
C ASP A 20 -11.94 0.04 -7.10
N GLU A 21 -11.30 0.65 -6.10
CA GLU A 21 -11.27 2.10 -5.92
C GLU A 21 -9.88 2.58 -5.53
N GLU A 22 -9.56 3.81 -5.93
CA GLU A 22 -8.29 4.47 -5.63
C GLU A 22 -8.53 5.82 -4.96
N LEU A 23 -7.99 5.98 -3.76
CA LEU A 23 -7.93 7.24 -3.05
C LEU A 23 -6.65 7.98 -3.48
N PRO A 24 -6.73 9.24 -3.95
CA PRO A 24 -5.57 10.03 -4.37
C PRO A 24 -4.83 10.65 -3.17
N LEU A 25 -4.62 9.85 -2.13
CA LEU A 25 -3.92 10.18 -0.89
C LEU A 25 -3.10 8.96 -0.48
N GLY A 26 -1.86 9.16 -0.08
CA GLY A 26 -0.99 8.07 0.32
C GLY A 26 0.02 8.47 1.39
N CYS A 27 0.96 7.58 1.69
CA CYS A 27 1.90 7.72 2.80
C CYS A 27 2.92 8.86 2.63
N SER A 28 3.03 9.49 1.46
CA SER A 28 3.85 10.70 1.27
C SER A 28 3.28 11.92 1.98
N THR A 29 1.97 11.93 2.29
CA THR A 29 1.37 13.00 3.09
C THR A 29 1.97 13.06 4.50
N ILE A 30 2.35 11.91 5.07
CA ILE A 30 3.02 11.81 6.37
C ILE A 30 4.37 12.55 6.36
N ASP A 31 5.10 12.50 5.24
CA ASP A 31 6.38 13.23 5.09
C ASP A 31 6.18 14.74 5.20
N GLY A 32 5.10 15.24 4.61
CA GLY A 32 4.68 16.64 4.70
C GLY A 32 4.28 17.06 6.12
N ASP A 33 3.54 16.20 6.82
CA ASP A 33 3.11 16.46 8.19
C ASP A 33 4.32 16.50 9.15
N ILE A 34 5.23 15.55 9.06
CA ILE A 34 6.47 15.50 9.84
C ILE A 34 7.32 16.74 9.52
N ASN A 35 7.48 17.08 8.24
CA ASN A 35 8.23 18.26 7.82
C ASN A 35 7.66 19.54 8.44
N THR A 36 6.34 19.67 8.47
CA THR A 36 5.64 20.83 9.03
C THR A 36 5.70 20.83 10.56
N ALA A 37 5.37 19.72 11.21
CA ALA A 37 5.29 19.62 12.67
C ALA A 37 6.63 19.93 13.36
N PHE A 38 7.75 19.54 12.73
CA PHE A 38 9.08 19.74 13.28
C PHE A 38 9.89 20.84 12.59
N SER A 39 9.27 21.60 11.66
CA SER A 39 9.90 22.70 10.91
C SER A 39 11.23 22.28 10.27
N ILE A 40 11.26 21.10 9.67
CA ILE A 40 12.51 20.51 9.12
C ILE A 40 12.94 21.25 7.85
N ASN A 41 11.97 21.77 7.07
CA ASN A 41 12.16 22.48 5.79
C ASN A 41 12.84 21.60 4.70
N ASP A 42 12.71 20.28 4.81
CA ASP A 42 13.25 19.31 3.88
C ASP A 42 12.44 17.99 3.98
N VAL A 43 11.60 17.75 2.98
CA VAL A 43 10.70 16.59 2.95
C VAL A 43 11.46 15.27 2.88
N GLU A 44 12.62 15.23 2.25
CA GLU A 44 13.44 14.02 2.18
C GLU A 44 14.04 13.65 3.55
N LYS A 45 14.37 14.64 4.37
CA LYS A 45 14.79 14.39 5.75
C LYS A 45 13.63 13.90 6.61
N ALA A 46 12.43 14.45 6.41
CA ALA A 46 11.22 13.99 7.07
C ALA A 46 10.90 12.54 6.69
N ARG A 47 11.01 12.19 5.40
CA ARG A 47 10.85 10.81 4.91
C ARG A 47 11.84 9.86 5.57
N LYS A 48 13.11 10.20 5.64
CA LYS A 48 14.12 9.38 6.31
C LYS A 48 13.79 9.15 7.78
N LEU A 49 13.33 10.18 8.49
CA LEU A 49 12.89 10.05 9.88
C LEU A 49 11.72 9.10 10.02
N LYS A 50 10.72 9.20 9.14
CA LYS A 50 9.58 8.26 9.10
C LYS A 50 10.04 6.83 8.84
N GLU A 51 10.88 6.60 7.82
CA GLU A 51 11.33 5.26 7.43
C GLU A 51 12.20 4.60 8.51
N GLU A 52 13.00 5.37 9.25
CA GLU A 52 13.92 4.84 10.25
C GLU A 52 13.29 4.69 11.64
N PHE A 53 12.38 5.60 12.02
CA PHE A 53 11.87 5.69 13.38
C PHE A 53 10.35 5.62 13.48
N GLY A 54 9.65 5.62 12.35
CA GLY A 54 8.19 5.63 12.30
C GLY A 54 7.56 4.33 12.81
N MET A 55 6.36 4.47 13.37
CA MET A 55 5.53 3.37 13.85
C MET A 55 4.06 3.76 13.79
N ALA A 56 3.20 2.78 13.56
CA ALA A 56 1.76 3.00 13.53
C ALA A 56 1.13 3.21 14.93
N LEU A 57 1.81 2.82 16.00
CA LEU A 57 1.26 2.85 17.35
C LEU A 57 2.21 3.56 18.32
N ARG A 58 1.84 4.76 18.77
CA ARG A 58 2.59 5.54 19.77
C ARG A 58 2.76 4.78 21.09
N ALA A 59 1.76 4.02 21.50
CA ALA A 59 1.81 3.24 22.73
C ALA A 59 2.92 2.18 22.74
N SER A 60 3.35 1.72 21.56
CA SER A 60 4.43 0.74 21.39
C SER A 60 5.81 1.40 21.25
N CYS A 61 5.87 2.71 21.07
CA CYS A 61 7.10 3.46 20.91
C CYS A 61 7.81 3.67 22.24
N LYS A 62 9.11 3.35 22.29
CA LYS A 62 9.97 3.75 23.43
C LYS A 62 10.43 5.17 23.20
N ASN A 63 10.10 6.09 24.12
CA ASN A 63 10.48 7.49 23.98
C ASN A 63 12.01 7.66 24.03
N ARG A 64 12.57 8.29 23.00
CA ARG A 64 13.99 8.64 22.87
C ARG A 64 14.14 9.90 22.04
N LYS A 65 15.29 10.56 22.20
CA LYS A 65 15.66 11.68 21.33
C LYS A 65 16.20 11.15 19.99
N ILE A 66 15.67 11.69 18.91
CA ILE A 66 16.06 11.41 17.54
C ILE A 66 16.67 12.69 16.96
N MET A 67 17.87 12.59 16.40
CA MET A 67 18.49 13.73 15.70
C MET A 67 17.87 13.88 14.31
N ILE A 68 17.52 15.12 13.97
CA ILE A 68 17.14 15.44 12.58
C ILE A 68 18.41 15.43 11.74
N PRO A 69 18.43 14.67 10.62
CA PRO A 69 19.63 14.53 9.78
C PRO A 69 20.23 15.88 9.37
N ASP A 70 21.57 15.97 9.45
CA ASP A 70 22.35 17.16 9.11
C ASP A 70 22.02 18.42 9.90
N THR A 71 21.47 18.27 11.12
CA THR A 71 21.15 19.38 12.02
C THR A 71 21.66 19.13 13.45
N LYS A 72 21.54 20.14 14.30
CA LYS A 72 21.81 20.02 15.75
C LYS A 72 20.52 19.81 16.55
N TYR A 73 19.38 19.70 15.89
CA TYR A 73 18.08 19.60 16.54
C TYR A 73 17.68 18.15 16.75
N CYS A 74 17.04 17.92 17.90
CA CYS A 74 16.46 16.63 18.24
C CYS A 74 14.96 16.75 18.43
N ILE A 75 14.25 15.71 18.08
CA ILE A 75 12.82 15.53 18.35
C ILE A 75 12.60 14.33 19.25
N ASP A 76 11.45 14.27 19.91
CA ASP A 76 11.05 13.10 20.66
C ASP A 76 10.42 12.05 19.72
N SER A 77 10.82 10.80 19.86
CA SER A 77 10.24 9.73 19.04
C SER A 77 8.73 9.56 19.27
N HIS A 78 8.23 9.82 20.47
CA HIS A 78 6.79 9.82 20.75
C HIS A 78 6.04 10.89 19.95
N ASP A 79 6.64 12.05 19.73
CA ASP A 79 6.01 13.13 18.97
C ASP A 79 6.05 12.81 17.47
N LEU A 80 7.15 12.24 16.98
CA LEU A 80 7.24 11.75 15.60
C LEU A 80 6.16 10.71 15.32
N VAL A 81 6.08 9.68 16.17
CA VAL A 81 5.10 8.59 16.01
C VAL A 81 3.67 9.09 16.22
N HIS A 82 3.44 10.12 17.04
CA HIS A 82 2.12 10.72 17.17
C HIS A 82 1.64 11.36 15.86
N VAL A 83 2.51 12.15 15.21
CA VAL A 83 2.20 12.77 13.92
C VAL A 83 1.92 11.68 12.87
N GLU A 84 2.77 10.66 12.80
CA GLU A 84 2.62 9.56 11.85
C GLU A 84 1.33 8.76 12.10
N GLN A 85 1.06 8.35 13.36
CA GLN A 85 -0.14 7.60 13.71
C GLN A 85 -1.40 8.37 13.34
N SER A 86 -1.46 9.67 13.65
CA SER A 86 -2.65 10.49 13.35
C SER A 86 -2.96 10.49 11.86
N ARG A 87 -1.94 10.63 11.01
CA ARG A 87 -2.15 10.58 9.55
C ARG A 87 -2.47 9.16 9.06
N LEU A 88 -1.84 8.14 9.62
CA LEU A 88 -2.15 6.76 9.28
C LEU A 88 -3.60 6.41 9.63
N GLU A 89 -4.12 6.88 10.77
CA GLU A 89 -5.53 6.68 11.14
C GLU A 89 -6.46 7.30 10.08
N GLU A 90 -6.24 8.53 9.66
CA GLU A 90 -7.04 9.17 8.60
C GLU A 90 -6.97 8.40 7.27
N LEU A 91 -5.79 7.99 6.85
CA LEU A 91 -5.60 7.23 5.61
C LEU A 91 -6.31 5.87 5.65
N LEU A 92 -6.20 5.17 6.78
CA LEU A 92 -6.84 3.87 6.98
C LEU A 92 -8.36 3.99 7.12
N GLU A 93 -8.86 5.02 7.80
CA GLU A 93 -10.30 5.30 7.87
C GLU A 93 -10.87 5.59 6.47
N GLY A 94 -10.14 6.33 5.63
CA GLY A 94 -10.51 6.52 4.23
C GLY A 94 -10.59 5.20 3.45
N ALA A 95 -9.63 4.30 3.65
CA ALA A 95 -9.65 2.97 3.03
C ALA A 95 -10.81 2.11 3.55
N ILE A 96 -11.08 2.15 4.86
CA ILE A 96 -12.21 1.45 5.48
C ILE A 96 -13.54 1.97 4.91
N PHE A 97 -13.67 3.28 4.75
CA PHE A 97 -14.86 3.88 4.14
C PHE A 97 -15.10 3.31 2.73
N GLN A 98 -14.05 3.20 1.89
CA GLN A 98 -14.19 2.58 0.56
C GLN A 98 -14.59 1.10 0.65
N MET A 99 -14.06 0.35 1.61
CA MET A 99 -14.50 -1.04 1.82
C MET A 99 -15.98 -1.11 2.21
N GLN A 100 -16.49 -0.17 3.01
CA GLN A 100 -17.91 -0.08 3.37
C GLN A 100 -18.78 0.25 2.16
N GLU A 101 -18.34 1.17 1.30
CA GLU A 101 -19.05 1.53 0.05
C GLU A 101 -19.15 0.34 -0.93
N SER A 102 -18.29 -0.68 -0.82
CA SER A 102 -18.43 -1.91 -1.60
C SER A 102 -19.72 -2.69 -1.30
N GLY A 103 -20.32 -2.46 -0.13
CA GLY A 103 -21.49 -3.21 0.35
C GLY A 103 -21.18 -4.62 0.87
N CYS A 104 -19.90 -5.04 0.85
CA CYS A 104 -19.46 -6.37 1.32
C CYS A 104 -18.63 -6.30 2.60
N TYR A 105 -18.61 -5.16 3.29
CA TYR A 105 -17.70 -4.95 4.43
C TYR A 105 -17.93 -5.94 5.57
N GLU A 106 -19.17 -6.23 5.89
CA GLU A 106 -19.52 -7.17 6.96
C GLU A 106 -19.22 -8.64 6.60
N ASP A 107 -19.08 -8.93 5.30
CA ASP A 107 -18.84 -10.27 4.76
C ASP A 107 -17.35 -10.53 4.44
N LEU A 108 -16.42 -9.70 4.96
CA LEU A 108 -14.98 -9.87 4.78
C LEU A 108 -14.42 -10.99 5.69
N ASP A 109 -14.95 -12.20 5.55
CA ASP A 109 -14.62 -13.37 6.40
C ASP A 109 -13.12 -13.73 6.35
N ASP A 110 -12.47 -13.58 5.19
CA ASP A 110 -11.04 -13.84 5.01
C ASP A 110 -10.15 -12.69 5.54
N GLY A 111 -10.77 -11.57 5.95
CA GLY A 111 -10.09 -10.39 6.46
C GLY A 111 -9.46 -9.51 5.40
N ILE A 112 -8.51 -8.67 5.81
CA ILE A 112 -7.86 -7.64 4.98
C ILE A 112 -6.41 -8.02 4.74
N LEU A 113 -5.96 -7.94 3.49
CA LEU A 113 -4.56 -8.12 3.11
C LEU A 113 -3.91 -6.77 2.79
N LEU A 114 -2.85 -6.46 3.51
CA LEU A 114 -2.03 -5.26 3.28
C LEU A 114 -0.90 -5.51 2.30
N THR A 115 -0.68 -4.54 1.42
CA THR A 115 0.45 -4.47 0.49
C THR A 115 0.90 -3.02 0.27
N GLY A 116 1.90 -2.80 -0.56
CA GLY A 116 2.48 -1.48 -0.81
C GLY A 116 3.55 -1.09 0.21
N GLY A 117 4.21 0.03 -0.02
CA GLY A 117 5.30 0.52 0.83
C GLY A 117 4.85 0.80 2.27
N GLY A 118 3.65 1.37 2.43
CA GLY A 118 3.07 1.68 3.74
C GLY A 118 2.77 0.45 4.60
N SER A 119 2.62 -0.73 3.99
CA SER A 119 2.45 -1.97 4.77
C SER A 119 3.69 -2.36 5.59
N GLN A 120 4.83 -1.71 5.36
CA GLN A 120 6.06 -1.95 6.11
C GLN A 120 6.14 -1.14 7.41
N VAL A 121 5.21 -0.23 7.68
CA VAL A 121 5.16 0.54 8.93
C VAL A 121 4.92 -0.42 10.09
N VAL A 122 5.79 -0.34 11.10
CA VAL A 122 5.73 -1.24 12.26
C VAL A 122 4.40 -1.08 13.01
N GLY A 123 3.64 -2.15 13.13
CA GLY A 123 2.36 -2.18 13.84
C GLY A 123 1.15 -1.71 13.04
N ILE A 124 1.30 -1.51 11.72
CA ILE A 124 0.21 -1.08 10.84
C ILE A 124 -0.94 -2.09 10.81
N GLU A 125 -0.62 -3.38 10.87
CA GLU A 125 -1.62 -4.45 10.90
C GLU A 125 -2.48 -4.40 12.16
N VAL A 126 -1.86 -4.06 13.30
CA VAL A 126 -2.57 -3.93 14.57
C VAL A 126 -3.47 -2.69 14.55
N LEU A 127 -2.97 -1.58 13.99
CA LEU A 127 -3.75 -0.34 13.87
C LEU A 127 -4.96 -0.57 12.96
N LEU A 128 -4.76 -1.13 11.77
CA LEU A 128 -5.85 -1.38 10.84
C LEU A 128 -6.86 -2.39 11.39
N SER A 129 -6.40 -3.48 12.04
CA SER A 129 -7.30 -4.45 12.67
C SER A 129 -8.14 -3.81 13.77
N LYS A 130 -7.56 -2.88 14.55
CA LYS A 130 -8.27 -2.15 15.60
C LYS A 130 -9.32 -1.20 15.03
N LEU A 131 -9.02 -0.51 13.92
CA LEU A 131 -9.94 0.44 13.29
C LEU A 131 -11.05 -0.26 12.51
N SER A 132 -10.73 -1.33 11.79
CA SER A 132 -11.68 -2.04 10.92
C SER A 132 -12.51 -3.09 11.64
N GLY A 133 -12.02 -3.65 12.76
CA GLY A 133 -12.64 -4.80 13.42
C GLY A 133 -12.37 -6.15 12.74
N HIS A 134 -11.67 -6.16 11.58
CA HIS A 134 -11.34 -7.35 10.83
C HIS A 134 -9.93 -7.88 11.13
N SER A 135 -9.69 -9.15 10.83
CA SER A 135 -8.33 -9.70 10.82
C SER A 135 -7.51 -9.08 9.70
N VAL A 136 -6.24 -8.79 9.96
CA VAL A 136 -5.34 -8.14 8.98
C VAL A 136 -4.11 -9.01 8.81
N GLY A 137 -3.74 -9.26 7.57
CA GLY A 137 -2.52 -9.97 7.19
C GLY A 137 -1.74 -9.20 6.13
N PHE A 138 -0.56 -9.74 5.77
CA PHE A 138 0.25 -9.17 4.70
C PHE A 138 0.15 -10.02 3.45
N ALA A 139 0.03 -9.37 2.30
CA ALA A 139 0.11 -10.04 1.02
C ALA A 139 1.48 -10.73 0.85
N LYS A 140 1.49 -11.86 0.17
CA LYS A 140 2.71 -12.66 -0.07
C LYS A 140 2.79 -13.02 -1.54
N VAL A 141 3.99 -12.92 -2.11
CA VAL A 141 4.27 -13.44 -3.45
C VAL A 141 4.66 -14.91 -3.36
N ALA A 142 3.94 -15.77 -4.06
CA ALA A 142 4.09 -17.23 -3.96
C ALA A 142 5.47 -17.72 -4.44
N SER A 143 5.97 -17.20 -5.57
CA SER A 143 7.34 -17.53 -6.05
C SER A 143 7.81 -16.48 -7.06
N VAL A 144 9.03 -16.00 -6.91
CA VAL A 144 9.75 -15.20 -7.90
C VAL A 144 11.09 -15.86 -8.14
N LYS A 145 11.37 -16.26 -9.37
CA LYS A 145 12.70 -16.75 -9.76
C LYS A 145 13.50 -15.57 -10.30
N ALA A 146 14.43 -15.06 -9.51
CA ALA A 146 15.31 -13.98 -9.91
C ALA A 146 16.64 -14.04 -9.13
N ASP A 147 17.69 -13.49 -9.69
CA ASP A 147 19.02 -13.45 -9.08
C ASP A 147 19.08 -12.67 -7.74
N ARG A 148 18.07 -11.81 -7.50
CA ARG A 148 17.92 -11.02 -6.26
C ARG A 148 16.54 -11.28 -5.61
N GLU A 149 16.18 -12.54 -5.44
CA GLU A 149 14.89 -12.96 -4.94
C GLU A 149 14.48 -12.28 -3.61
N ALA A 150 15.43 -12.09 -2.68
CA ALA A 150 15.13 -11.52 -1.37
C ALA A 150 14.64 -10.06 -1.43
N SER A 151 15.22 -9.24 -2.30
CA SER A 151 14.81 -7.83 -2.46
C SER A 151 13.46 -7.69 -3.17
N LEU A 152 13.09 -8.63 -4.03
CA LEU A 152 11.82 -8.63 -4.76
C LEU A 152 10.64 -9.10 -3.90
N LYS A 153 10.88 -9.66 -2.72
CA LYS A 153 9.83 -10.03 -1.76
C LYS A 153 9.31 -8.83 -0.95
N SER A 154 9.87 -7.64 -1.15
CA SER A 154 9.33 -6.44 -0.53
C SER A 154 7.97 -6.04 -1.14
N PRO A 155 6.97 -5.69 -0.32
CA PRO A 155 5.65 -5.26 -0.78
C PRO A 155 5.67 -4.10 -1.78
N VAL A 156 6.71 -3.29 -1.77
CA VAL A 156 6.94 -2.18 -2.72
C VAL A 156 6.92 -2.65 -4.18
N TYR A 157 7.31 -3.90 -4.45
CA TYR A 157 7.43 -4.43 -5.81
C TYR A 157 6.24 -5.30 -6.23
N PHE A 158 5.25 -5.55 -5.37
CA PHE A 158 4.20 -6.53 -5.64
C PHE A 158 3.37 -6.19 -6.87
N THR A 159 3.00 -4.93 -7.06
CA THR A 159 2.28 -4.48 -8.26
C THR A 159 3.10 -4.72 -9.52
N ALA A 160 4.40 -4.37 -9.52
CA ALA A 160 5.28 -4.60 -10.65
C ALA A 160 5.49 -6.09 -10.95
N LEU A 161 5.62 -6.91 -9.90
CA LEU A 161 5.72 -8.37 -10.04
C LEU A 161 4.45 -8.99 -10.58
N GLY A 162 3.27 -8.51 -10.15
CA GLY A 162 1.99 -8.93 -10.68
C GLY A 162 1.87 -8.65 -12.18
N LEU A 163 2.26 -7.45 -12.61
CA LEU A 163 2.28 -7.09 -14.03
C LEU A 163 3.22 -7.97 -14.87
N LEU A 164 4.37 -8.35 -14.32
CA LEU A 164 5.32 -9.25 -15.00
C LEU A 164 4.80 -10.68 -15.08
N GLN A 165 3.97 -11.11 -14.12
CA GLN A 165 3.37 -12.44 -14.09
C GLN A 165 2.09 -12.54 -14.93
N CYS A 166 1.48 -11.41 -15.29
CA CYS A 166 0.43 -11.40 -16.29
C CYS A 166 1.01 -11.93 -17.59
N GLU A 167 0.81 -13.22 -17.86
CA GLU A 167 1.14 -13.79 -19.17
C GLU A 167 0.54 -12.89 -20.23
N ARG A 168 1.36 -12.50 -21.21
CA ARG A 168 0.86 -12.01 -22.49
C ARG A 168 -0.05 -13.10 -23.04
N ARG A 169 -1.34 -13.02 -22.79
CA ARG A 169 -2.30 -13.74 -23.61
C ARG A 169 -2.01 -13.25 -25.03
N GLU A 170 -1.28 -14.04 -25.79
CA GLU A 170 -1.21 -13.83 -27.23
C GLU A 170 -2.66 -13.75 -27.68
N VAL A 171 -3.10 -12.55 -28.07
CA VAL A 171 -4.34 -12.38 -28.77
C VAL A 171 -4.13 -13.20 -30.04
N LYS A 172 -4.61 -14.45 -30.02
CA LYS A 172 -4.63 -15.28 -31.24
C LYS A 172 -5.35 -14.42 -32.24
N LYS A 173 -4.59 -13.85 -33.19
CA LYS A 173 -5.17 -13.15 -34.33
C LYS A 173 -6.25 -14.06 -34.82
N PRO A 174 -7.51 -13.62 -34.96
CA PRO A 174 -8.54 -14.45 -35.53
C PRO A 174 -7.94 -14.97 -36.84
N LYS A 175 -7.88 -16.29 -36.98
CA LYS A 175 -7.47 -16.87 -38.25
C LYS A 175 -8.35 -16.18 -39.30
N SER A 176 -7.74 -15.46 -40.18
CA SER A 176 -8.44 -14.91 -41.35
C SER A 176 -8.92 -16.11 -42.16
N GLY A 177 -9.93 -16.77 -41.65
CA GLY A 177 -10.66 -17.84 -42.30
C GLY A 177 -11.44 -17.18 -43.36
N GLY A 178 -10.99 -17.39 -44.56
CA GLY A 178 -11.61 -16.93 -45.77
C GLY A 178 -13.09 -17.36 -45.90
N TRP A 179 -13.96 -16.54 -45.35
CA TRP A 179 -15.37 -16.59 -45.73
C TRP A 179 -15.64 -15.66 -46.89
N PHE A 180 -14.78 -14.71 -47.19
CA PHE A 180 -14.87 -13.80 -48.31
C PHE A 180 -14.13 -14.25 -49.59
N SER A 181 -13.30 -15.29 -49.54
CA SER A 181 -12.57 -15.74 -50.74
C SER A 181 -13.42 -16.57 -51.73
N ASN A 182 -14.65 -16.93 -51.39
CA ASN A 182 -15.54 -17.69 -52.26
C ASN A 182 -16.59 -16.85 -53.00
N PHE A 183 -16.58 -15.52 -52.85
CA PHE A 183 -17.57 -14.67 -53.50
C PHE A 183 -17.08 -13.99 -54.79
N PHE A 184 -15.84 -14.20 -55.18
CA PHE A 184 -15.28 -13.62 -56.42
C PHE A 184 -14.57 -14.68 -57.26
N LYS A 185 -15.27 -15.78 -57.54
CA LYS A 185 -14.93 -16.68 -58.67
C LYS A 185 -16.21 -16.91 -59.47
N GLU A 186 -16.46 -16.02 -60.43
CA GLU A 186 -17.09 -16.20 -61.73
C GLU A 186 -16.45 -15.20 -62.66
#